data_037747814902c39c0fb09e581e331d51
#
_entry.id   037747814902c39c0fb09e581e331d51
#
_cell.length_a   1.000
_cell.length_b   1.000
_cell.length_c   1.000
_cell.angle_alpha   90.00
_cell.angle_beta   90.00
_cell.angle_gamma   90.00
#
_symmetry.space_group_name_H-M   'P 1'
#
loop_
_entity.id
_entity.type
_entity.pdbx_description
1 polymer ?
#
loop_
_entity_poly.entity_id
_entity_poly.type
_entity_poly.pdbx_seq_one_letter_code
_entity_poly.pdbx_strand_id
1 'polypeptide(L)'
;QNFTEIHSPKICAASAEGGANIFKLKYFGQDAVLAQSPQFYKQTCVAFFDRVFEIAPVYRAEKHNSARHLNEYIGLDFEMGYIKDMSDVMQMETAMLRHVVKHIEENYKTELDMLGAKLPVIKEIPAVTFFEALDILGKSRNQFDLDPTDEVKLCEYAEEKYGSEFIFVTKFPGLKRPFYAMDSPEDPKLAESFDLLFRGLEITTGGQRIHDYDMQVAKLERYGIKPEELESYLSIHKY
;
A
#
# COMPACT_ATOMS: atom_id res chain seq x y z
N GLN A 1 5.00 19.88 -1.96
CA GLN A 1 3.76 19.10 -1.75
C GLN A 1 3.25 19.17 -0.29
N ASN A 2 3.99 19.88 0.59
CA ASN A 2 3.64 20.12 2.00
C ASN A 2 3.44 18.84 2.84
N PHE A 3 4.27 17.83 2.62
CA PHE A 3 4.32 16.66 3.49
C PHE A 3 5.22 16.91 4.69
N THR A 4 4.79 16.48 5.87
CA THR A 4 5.59 16.46 7.09
C THR A 4 6.21 15.08 7.28
N GLU A 5 7.52 15.01 7.48
CA GLU A 5 8.19 13.76 7.83
C GLU A 5 7.87 13.38 9.28
N ILE A 6 7.53 12.11 9.49
CA ILE A 6 7.28 11.55 10.82
C ILE A 6 8.22 10.36 11.07
N HIS A 7 8.43 10.04 12.35
CA HIS A 7 9.23 8.88 12.77
C HIS A 7 8.43 8.07 13.78
N SER A 8 7.91 6.93 13.36
CA SER A 8 7.12 6.05 14.20
C SER A 8 7.96 5.03 14.94
N PRO A 9 7.52 4.56 16.14
CA PRO A 9 8.17 3.47 16.86
C PRO A 9 8.24 2.19 16.02
N LYS A 10 9.35 1.44 16.14
CA LYS A 10 9.53 0.16 15.44
C LYS A 10 9.34 -1.05 16.36
N ILE A 11 9.32 -0.85 17.67
CA ILE A 11 8.87 -1.84 18.66
C ILE A 11 7.48 -1.40 19.11
N CYS A 12 6.47 -2.21 18.84
CA CYS A 12 5.07 -1.87 19.03
C CYS A 12 4.38 -2.89 19.95
N ALA A 13 3.31 -2.46 20.63
CA ALA A 13 2.49 -3.35 21.46
C ALA A 13 1.57 -4.25 20.63
N ALA A 14 1.17 -3.81 19.44
CA ALA A 14 0.30 -4.54 18.52
C ALA A 14 0.74 -4.33 17.07
N SER A 15 0.36 -5.25 16.19
CA SER A 15 0.57 -5.13 14.75
C SER A 15 -0.53 -4.33 14.09
N ALA A 16 -0.16 -3.42 13.19
CA ALA A 16 -1.10 -2.65 12.39
C ALA A 16 -1.76 -3.47 11.27
N GLU A 17 -1.03 -4.43 10.71
CA GLU A 17 -1.47 -5.15 9.51
C GLU A 17 -2.32 -6.39 9.81
N GLY A 18 -2.37 -6.85 11.05
CA GLY A 18 -3.05 -8.08 11.46
C GLY A 18 -2.62 -9.26 10.58
N GLY A 19 -2.02 -10.28 11.09
CA GLY A 19 -1.62 -11.41 10.25
C GLY A 19 -0.50 -12.24 10.84
N ALA A 20 -0.22 -13.39 10.21
CA ALA A 20 0.69 -14.40 10.74
C ALA A 20 2.18 -14.04 10.63
N ASN A 21 2.54 -13.07 9.79
CA ASN A 21 3.94 -12.79 9.43
C ASN A 21 4.54 -11.66 10.26
N ILE A 22 4.50 -11.80 11.60
CA ILE A 22 4.94 -10.78 12.55
C ILE A 22 6.14 -11.31 13.34
N PHE A 23 7.20 -10.52 13.46
CA PHE A 23 8.27 -10.78 14.44
C PHE A 23 7.78 -10.42 15.84
N LYS A 24 7.65 -11.43 16.71
CA LYS A 24 7.29 -11.27 18.12
C LYS A 24 8.54 -11.31 19.00
N LEU A 25 8.58 -10.46 20.01
CA LEU A 25 9.69 -10.38 20.96
C LEU A 25 9.18 -10.13 22.38
N LYS A 26 10.04 -10.42 23.38
CA LYS A 26 9.81 -10.00 24.76
C LYS A 26 10.57 -8.71 25.04
N TYR A 27 9.86 -7.69 25.49
CA TYR A 27 10.41 -6.38 25.81
C TYR A 27 10.07 -6.03 27.25
N PHE A 28 11.08 -6.08 28.14
CA PHE A 28 10.91 -5.90 29.60
C PHE A 28 9.78 -6.75 30.20
N GLY A 29 9.67 -8.02 29.79
CA GLY A 29 8.64 -8.95 30.26
C GLY A 29 7.27 -8.83 29.59
N GLN A 30 7.06 -7.84 28.75
CA GLN A 30 5.84 -7.67 27.95
C GLN A 30 6.03 -8.24 26.54
N ASP A 31 4.92 -8.65 25.92
CA ASP A 31 4.92 -9.01 24.51
C ASP A 31 4.99 -7.75 23.66
N ALA A 32 5.85 -7.78 22.65
CA ALA A 32 5.98 -6.73 21.67
C ALA A 32 6.18 -7.34 20.27
N VAL A 33 6.03 -6.51 19.25
CA VAL A 33 6.21 -6.87 17.83
C VAL A 33 7.08 -5.83 17.13
N LEU A 34 7.77 -6.25 16.06
CA LEU A 34 8.40 -5.31 15.16
C LEU A 34 7.36 -4.75 14.17
N ALA A 35 7.44 -3.47 13.87
CA ALA A 35 6.50 -2.76 13.02
C ALA A 35 6.55 -3.29 11.58
N GLN A 36 5.41 -3.68 11.04
CA GLN A 36 5.25 -4.07 9.63
C GLN A 36 5.00 -2.86 8.71
N SER A 37 4.42 -1.79 9.25
CA SER A 37 4.20 -0.50 8.61
C SER A 37 3.95 0.58 9.66
N PRO A 38 4.03 1.87 9.32
CA PRO A 38 3.65 2.97 10.21
C PRO A 38 2.14 3.29 10.17
N GLN A 39 1.26 2.41 9.68
CA GLN A 39 -0.13 2.72 9.35
C GLN A 39 -0.90 3.45 10.45
N PHE A 40 -0.85 2.97 11.70
CA PHE A 40 -1.57 3.62 12.82
C PHE A 40 -1.07 5.03 13.08
N TYR A 41 0.24 5.21 13.01
CA TYR A 41 0.88 6.50 13.27
C TYR A 41 0.62 7.50 12.16
N LYS A 42 0.81 7.11 10.90
CA LYS A 42 0.61 8.02 9.77
C LYS A 42 -0.86 8.44 9.65
N GLN A 43 -1.82 7.53 9.87
CA GLN A 43 -3.25 7.85 9.87
C GLN A 43 -3.61 8.79 11.03
N THR A 44 -3.07 8.60 12.23
CA THR A 44 -3.24 9.51 13.36
C THR A 44 -2.64 10.89 13.07
N CYS A 45 -1.45 10.94 12.51
CA CYS A 45 -0.74 12.19 12.25
C CYS A 45 -1.40 13.06 11.17
N VAL A 46 -2.14 12.46 10.23
CA VAL A 46 -2.90 13.20 9.22
C VAL A 46 -3.94 14.14 9.83
N ALA A 47 -4.49 13.81 10.99
CA ALA A 47 -5.42 14.70 11.72
C ALA A 47 -4.78 16.04 12.13
N PHE A 48 -3.45 16.11 12.21
CA PHE A 48 -2.72 17.31 12.66
C PHE A 48 -1.89 17.95 11.54
N PHE A 49 -1.42 17.18 10.56
CA PHE A 49 -0.46 17.62 9.55
C PHE A 49 -0.98 17.55 8.12
N ASP A 50 -2.23 17.14 7.92
CA ASP A 50 -2.88 16.95 6.62
C ASP A 50 -2.20 15.91 5.72
N ARG A 51 -0.87 15.94 5.62
CA ARG A 51 -0.03 15.08 4.77
C ARG A 51 1.24 14.71 5.50
N VAL A 52 1.49 13.42 5.60
CA VAL A 52 2.69 12.90 6.29
C VAL A 52 3.38 11.84 5.45
N PHE A 53 4.68 11.66 5.69
CA PHE A 53 5.44 10.55 5.13
C PHE A 53 6.47 10.04 6.13
N GLU A 54 6.88 8.79 5.94
CA GLU A 54 7.98 8.18 6.67
C GLU A 54 8.85 7.37 5.71
N ILE A 55 10.16 7.47 5.85
CA ILE A 55 11.14 6.59 5.22
C ILE A 55 11.88 5.88 6.33
N ALA A 56 11.55 4.60 6.56
CA ALA A 56 12.05 3.88 7.73
C ALA A 56 12.04 2.36 7.55
N PRO A 57 12.79 1.61 8.41
CA PRO A 57 12.75 0.16 8.42
C PRO A 57 11.36 -0.38 8.75
N VAL A 58 10.95 -1.42 8.02
CA VAL A 58 9.76 -2.23 8.28
C VAL A 58 10.15 -3.70 8.27
N TYR A 59 9.38 -4.52 9.00
CA TYR A 59 9.74 -5.90 9.31
C TYR A 59 8.58 -6.84 8.99
N ARG A 60 8.84 -7.86 8.16
CA ARG A 60 7.86 -8.87 7.79
C ARG A 60 8.47 -10.25 7.98
N ALA A 61 7.88 -11.10 8.83
CA ALA A 61 8.36 -12.45 9.07
C ALA A 61 7.98 -13.40 7.93
N GLU A 62 8.42 -13.08 6.71
CA GLU A 62 8.11 -13.85 5.52
C GLU A 62 8.74 -15.24 5.59
N LYS A 63 7.94 -16.26 5.26
CA LYS A 63 8.39 -17.67 5.26
C LYS A 63 9.09 -18.07 3.97
N HIS A 64 8.97 -17.24 2.93
CA HIS A 64 9.54 -17.50 1.61
C HIS A 64 10.85 -16.72 1.43
N ASN A 65 11.85 -17.39 0.90
CA ASN A 65 13.12 -16.77 0.52
C ASN A 65 13.12 -16.55 -0.99
N SER A 66 12.69 -15.36 -1.42
CA SER A 66 12.70 -14.97 -2.83
C SER A 66 13.13 -13.51 -2.95
N ALA A 67 13.44 -13.06 -4.16
CA ALA A 67 13.81 -11.67 -4.43
C ALA A 67 12.69 -10.65 -4.09
N ARG A 68 11.45 -11.12 -3.91
CA ARG A 68 10.27 -10.31 -3.58
C ARG A 68 9.98 -10.24 -2.07
N HIS A 69 10.52 -11.16 -1.27
CA HIS A 69 10.19 -11.31 0.15
C HIS A 69 11.41 -11.02 1.00
N LEU A 70 11.51 -9.79 1.47
CA LEU A 70 12.53 -9.36 2.43
C LEU A 70 11.93 -9.28 3.82
N ASN A 71 12.67 -9.77 4.81
CA ASN A 71 12.24 -9.73 6.21
C ASN A 71 12.43 -8.34 6.84
N GLU A 72 13.33 -7.54 6.29
CA GLU A 72 13.59 -6.16 6.67
C GLU A 72 13.93 -5.35 5.42
N TYR A 73 13.30 -4.20 5.26
CA TYR A 73 13.60 -3.24 4.19
C TYR A 73 13.22 -1.82 4.61
N ILE A 74 13.73 -0.83 3.90
CA ILE A 74 13.34 0.56 4.08
C ILE A 74 12.10 0.80 3.23
N GLY A 75 10.97 1.04 3.89
CA GLY A 75 9.72 1.43 3.25
C GLY A 75 9.64 2.95 3.09
N LEU A 76 8.99 3.41 2.02
CA LEU A 76 8.52 4.77 1.86
C LEU A 76 7.00 4.73 1.98
N ASP A 77 6.48 5.32 3.02
CA ASP A 77 5.06 5.41 3.31
C ASP A 77 4.61 6.86 3.29
N PHE A 78 3.43 7.14 2.74
CA PHE A 78 2.78 8.43 2.92
C PHE A 78 1.29 8.28 3.20
N GLU A 79 0.70 9.29 3.81
CA GLU A 79 -0.75 9.38 4.09
C GLU A 79 -1.23 10.79 3.81
N MET A 80 -2.44 10.91 3.28
CA MET A 80 -3.06 12.21 2.93
C MET A 80 -4.47 12.29 3.51
N GLY A 81 -4.77 13.37 4.18
CA GLY A 81 -6.13 13.76 4.53
C GLY A 81 -6.82 14.57 3.44
N TYR A 82 -8.12 14.80 3.63
CA TYR A 82 -8.96 15.64 2.76
C TYR A 82 -8.96 15.21 1.28
N ILE A 83 -8.81 13.90 1.03
CA ILE A 83 -8.92 13.32 -0.29
C ILE A 83 -10.39 13.20 -0.71
N LYS A 84 -10.65 13.30 -2.00
CA LYS A 84 -11.96 13.04 -2.56
C LYS A 84 -12.23 11.53 -2.65
N ASP A 85 -11.27 10.81 -3.18
CA ASP A 85 -11.26 9.36 -3.31
C ASP A 85 -9.81 8.84 -3.46
N MET A 86 -9.63 7.53 -3.65
CA MET A 86 -8.30 6.92 -3.80
C MET A 86 -7.52 7.44 -5.02
N SER A 87 -8.19 8.05 -6.02
CA SER A 87 -7.49 8.58 -7.20
C SER A 87 -6.56 9.74 -6.88
N ASP A 88 -6.86 10.51 -5.82
CA ASP A 88 -5.97 11.58 -5.35
C ASP A 88 -4.63 11.00 -4.85
N VAL A 89 -4.67 9.85 -4.20
CA VAL A 89 -3.47 9.13 -3.73
C VAL A 89 -2.67 8.59 -4.91
N MET A 90 -3.33 7.96 -5.88
CA MET A 90 -2.70 7.45 -7.11
C MET A 90 -2.05 8.57 -7.93
N GLN A 91 -2.69 9.73 -8.02
CA GLN A 91 -2.14 10.91 -8.71
C GLN A 91 -0.91 11.46 -7.97
N MET A 92 -0.95 11.52 -6.63
CA MET A 92 0.19 11.93 -5.82
C MET A 92 1.38 11.00 -6.01
N GLU A 93 1.16 9.68 -5.98
CA GLU A 93 2.18 8.67 -6.22
C GLU A 93 2.78 8.82 -7.63
N THR A 94 1.93 8.96 -8.64
CA THR A 94 2.37 9.19 -10.03
C THR A 94 3.24 10.44 -10.14
N ALA A 95 2.86 11.54 -9.47
CA ALA A 95 3.63 12.78 -9.45
C ALA A 95 4.98 12.61 -8.72
N MET A 96 4.99 11.87 -7.63
CA MET A 96 6.22 11.53 -6.89
C MET A 96 7.17 10.70 -7.76
N LEU A 97 6.68 9.64 -8.40
CA LEU A 97 7.49 8.80 -9.29
C LEU A 97 8.08 9.58 -10.46
N ARG A 98 7.29 10.45 -11.09
CA ARG A 98 7.80 11.36 -12.13
C ARG A 98 8.93 12.25 -11.63
N HIS A 99 8.78 12.79 -10.42
CA HIS A 99 9.82 13.63 -9.82
C HIS A 99 11.09 12.83 -9.54
N VAL A 100 10.96 11.63 -8.97
CA VAL A 100 12.09 10.73 -8.69
C VAL A 100 12.83 10.37 -9.96
N VAL A 101 12.13 9.93 -11.00
CA VAL A 101 12.74 9.56 -12.30
C VAL A 101 13.48 10.76 -12.91
N LYS A 102 12.83 11.93 -12.94
CA LYS A 102 13.46 13.15 -13.44
C LYS A 102 14.70 13.53 -12.63
N HIS A 103 14.63 13.46 -11.30
CA HIS A 103 15.77 13.78 -10.44
C HIS A 103 16.96 12.84 -10.68
N ILE A 104 16.69 11.53 -10.87
CA ILE A 104 17.73 10.54 -11.18
C ILE A 104 18.33 10.83 -12.56
N GLU A 105 17.53 11.11 -13.57
CA GLU A 105 17.98 11.43 -14.92
C GLU A 105 18.91 12.65 -14.95
N GLU A 106 18.57 13.69 -14.18
CA GLU A 106 19.31 14.96 -14.15
C GLU A 106 20.62 14.86 -13.32
N ASN A 107 20.67 14.06 -12.26
CA ASN A 107 21.73 14.11 -11.27
C ASN A 107 22.61 12.84 -11.19
N TYR A 108 22.18 11.69 -11.75
CA TYR A 108 22.85 10.40 -11.58
C TYR A 108 23.16 9.71 -12.91
N LYS A 109 23.55 10.50 -13.93
CA LYS A 109 23.83 9.97 -15.27
C LYS A 109 25.01 8.98 -15.28
N THR A 110 26.05 9.26 -14.50
CA THR A 110 27.22 8.38 -14.40
C THR A 110 26.83 7.01 -13.83
N GLU A 111 26.02 7.00 -12.78
CA GLU A 111 25.55 5.79 -12.11
C GLU A 111 24.61 4.98 -13.03
N LEU A 112 23.73 5.66 -13.76
CA LEU A 112 22.86 5.03 -14.75
C LEU A 112 23.67 4.35 -15.85
N ASP A 113 24.71 5.02 -16.38
CA ASP A 113 25.59 4.48 -17.40
C ASP A 113 26.39 3.27 -16.87
N MET A 114 26.93 3.36 -15.66
CA MET A 114 27.66 2.27 -15.00
C MET A 114 26.79 1.02 -14.78
N LEU A 115 25.51 1.21 -14.42
CA LEU A 115 24.58 0.12 -14.16
C LEU A 115 23.86 -0.36 -15.41
N GLY A 116 23.99 0.33 -16.55
CA GLY A 116 23.20 0.08 -17.75
C GLY A 116 21.68 0.24 -17.50
N ALA A 117 21.31 1.05 -16.52
CA ALA A 117 19.93 1.20 -16.09
C ALA A 117 19.13 2.08 -17.07
N LYS A 118 17.92 1.63 -17.41
CA LYS A 118 16.97 2.39 -18.23
C LYS A 118 15.86 2.93 -17.37
N LEU A 119 15.73 4.25 -17.33
CA LEU A 119 14.63 4.91 -16.63
C LEU A 119 13.32 4.77 -17.41
N PRO A 120 12.19 4.57 -16.72
CA PRO A 120 10.88 4.53 -17.35
C PRO A 120 10.43 5.94 -17.75
N VAL A 121 9.61 6.02 -18.79
CA VAL A 121 8.92 7.26 -19.16
C VAL A 121 7.52 7.25 -18.55
N ILE A 122 7.28 8.10 -17.56
CA ILE A 122 6.01 8.16 -16.86
C ILE A 122 5.14 9.29 -17.42
N LYS A 123 4.18 8.95 -18.27
CA LYS A 123 3.11 9.85 -18.73
C LYS A 123 1.93 9.77 -17.76
N GLU A 124 0.83 9.16 -18.19
CA GLU A 124 -0.26 8.74 -17.33
C GLU A 124 -0.12 7.24 -17.10
N ILE A 125 -0.32 6.82 -15.84
CA ILE A 125 -0.29 5.39 -15.51
C ILE A 125 -1.70 4.86 -15.73
N PRO A 126 -1.89 3.85 -16.62
CA PRO A 126 -3.20 3.25 -16.82
C PRO A 126 -3.69 2.54 -15.55
N ALA A 127 -5.00 2.50 -15.37
CA ALA A 127 -5.64 1.79 -14.29
C ALA A 127 -6.71 0.83 -14.83
N VAL A 128 -6.80 -0.34 -14.22
CA VAL A 128 -7.86 -1.33 -14.45
C VAL A 128 -8.39 -1.79 -13.10
N THR A 129 -9.66 -2.19 -13.04
CA THR A 129 -10.17 -2.85 -11.84
C THR A 129 -9.65 -4.28 -11.74
N PHE A 130 -9.69 -4.86 -10.54
CA PHE A 130 -9.29 -6.24 -10.32
C PHE A 130 -10.03 -7.23 -11.24
N PHE A 131 -11.33 -7.04 -11.43
CA PHE A 131 -12.10 -7.91 -12.33
C PHE A 131 -11.78 -7.70 -13.80
N GLU A 132 -11.48 -6.48 -14.25
CA GLU A 132 -10.97 -6.23 -15.60
C GLU A 132 -9.60 -6.87 -15.79
N ALA A 133 -8.74 -6.83 -14.76
CA ALA A 133 -7.45 -7.52 -14.80
C ALA A 133 -7.62 -9.04 -14.96
N LEU A 134 -8.57 -9.66 -14.25
CA LEU A 134 -8.87 -11.08 -14.43
C LEU A 134 -9.39 -11.39 -15.85
N ASP A 135 -10.24 -10.53 -16.41
CA ASP A 135 -10.74 -10.68 -17.78
C ASP A 135 -9.60 -10.59 -18.81
N ILE A 136 -8.66 -9.62 -18.65
CA ILE A 136 -7.45 -9.48 -19.47
C ILE A 136 -6.60 -10.75 -19.42
N LEU A 137 -6.46 -11.32 -18.23
CA LEU A 137 -5.68 -12.54 -17.99
C LEU A 137 -6.39 -13.83 -18.42
N GLY A 138 -7.67 -13.76 -18.81
CA GLY A 138 -8.50 -14.94 -19.11
C GLY A 138 -8.77 -15.84 -17.89
N LYS A 139 -8.79 -15.24 -16.69
CA LYS A 139 -8.96 -15.97 -15.42
C LYS A 139 -10.40 -15.90 -14.89
N SER A 140 -10.75 -16.87 -14.05
CA SER A 140 -12.05 -16.90 -13.39
C SER A 140 -12.18 -15.76 -12.38
N ARG A 141 -13.36 -15.11 -12.35
CA ARG A 141 -13.70 -14.07 -11.36
C ARG A 141 -13.88 -14.59 -9.93
N ASN A 142 -13.69 -15.88 -9.69
CA ASN A 142 -13.66 -16.48 -8.35
C ASN A 142 -12.29 -16.36 -7.67
N GLN A 143 -11.31 -15.73 -8.31
CA GLN A 143 -10.05 -15.41 -7.68
C GLN A 143 -10.19 -14.19 -6.77
N PHE A 144 -9.33 -14.12 -5.75
CA PHE A 144 -9.34 -13.06 -4.75
C PHE A 144 -8.03 -12.27 -4.73
N ASP A 145 -7.01 -12.70 -5.51
CA ASP A 145 -5.69 -12.10 -5.52
C ASP A 145 -4.98 -12.37 -6.86
N LEU A 146 -3.95 -11.61 -7.16
CA LEU A 146 -3.06 -11.81 -8.29
C LEU A 146 -1.83 -12.59 -7.85
N ASP A 147 -1.37 -13.50 -8.69
CA ASP A 147 -0.08 -14.16 -8.48
C ASP A 147 1.06 -13.43 -9.25
N PRO A 148 2.34 -13.74 -8.93
CA PRO A 148 3.46 -13.09 -9.60
C PRO A 148 3.47 -13.20 -11.13
N THR A 149 2.90 -14.27 -11.70
CA THR A 149 2.77 -14.43 -13.15
C THR A 149 1.73 -13.48 -13.73
N ASP A 150 0.68 -13.21 -12.97
CA ASP A 150 -0.37 -12.26 -13.35
C ASP A 150 0.18 -10.83 -13.42
N GLU A 151 0.98 -10.43 -12.43
CA GLU A 151 1.61 -9.12 -12.40
C GLU A 151 2.50 -8.88 -13.62
N VAL A 152 3.32 -9.88 -14.01
CA VAL A 152 4.14 -9.82 -15.22
C VAL A 152 3.27 -9.60 -16.46
N LYS A 153 2.22 -10.42 -16.65
CA LYS A 153 1.34 -10.33 -17.82
C LYS A 153 0.57 -9.01 -17.88
N LEU A 154 0.17 -8.46 -16.72
CA LEU A 154 -0.50 -7.16 -16.68
C LEU A 154 0.44 -6.01 -17.04
N CYS A 155 1.71 -6.08 -16.63
CA CYS A 155 2.72 -5.11 -17.08
C CYS A 155 2.99 -5.22 -18.57
N GLU A 156 3.13 -6.45 -19.12
CA GLU A 156 3.27 -6.68 -20.57
C GLU A 156 2.06 -6.11 -21.35
N TYR A 157 0.85 -6.37 -20.88
CA TYR A 157 -0.36 -5.79 -21.46
C TYR A 157 -0.36 -4.25 -21.42
N ALA A 158 0.07 -3.66 -20.30
CA ALA A 158 0.13 -2.20 -20.17
C ALA A 158 1.16 -1.59 -21.12
N GLU A 159 2.31 -2.23 -21.30
CA GLU A 159 3.34 -1.80 -22.24
C GLU A 159 2.84 -1.90 -23.69
N GLU A 160 2.23 -3.02 -24.08
CA GLU A 160 1.71 -3.25 -25.42
C GLU A 160 0.57 -2.28 -25.77
N LYS A 161 -0.40 -2.11 -24.86
CA LYS A 161 -1.62 -1.35 -25.14
C LYS A 161 -1.49 0.14 -24.93
N TYR A 162 -0.72 0.56 -23.91
CA TYR A 162 -0.64 1.96 -23.46
C TYR A 162 0.77 2.54 -23.58
N GLY A 163 1.78 1.74 -23.89
CA GLY A 163 3.19 2.14 -23.86
C GLY A 163 3.65 2.54 -22.47
N SER A 164 3.11 1.91 -21.43
CA SER A 164 3.42 2.17 -20.02
C SER A 164 4.03 0.94 -19.36
N GLU A 165 5.18 1.11 -18.71
CA GLU A 165 5.80 0.08 -17.89
C GLU A 165 5.11 -0.07 -16.52
N PHE A 166 4.11 0.77 -16.21
CA PHE A 166 3.33 0.79 -14.99
C PHE A 166 1.87 0.51 -15.26
N ILE A 167 1.19 -0.10 -14.29
CA ILE A 167 -0.27 -0.23 -14.29
C ILE A 167 -0.80 -0.26 -12.86
N PHE A 168 -1.86 0.49 -12.58
CA PHE A 168 -2.64 0.35 -11.37
C PHE A 168 -3.68 -0.76 -11.53
N VAL A 169 -3.79 -1.63 -10.54
CA VAL A 169 -4.93 -2.53 -10.37
C VAL A 169 -5.72 -2.05 -9.17
N THR A 170 -7.02 -1.81 -9.34
CA THR A 170 -7.87 -1.15 -8.35
C THR A 170 -9.05 -2.02 -7.92
N LYS A 171 -9.72 -1.65 -6.84
CA LYS A 171 -10.96 -2.29 -6.38
C LYS A 171 -10.83 -3.80 -6.17
N PHE A 172 -9.87 -4.19 -5.38
CA PHE A 172 -9.70 -5.58 -4.97
C PHE A 172 -10.83 -6.09 -4.07
N PRO A 173 -11.06 -7.41 -4.00
CA PRO A 173 -11.99 -7.99 -3.04
C PRO A 173 -11.67 -7.57 -1.61
N GLY A 174 -12.65 -7.03 -0.90
CA GLY A 174 -12.48 -6.43 0.43
C GLY A 174 -11.90 -7.39 1.47
N LEU A 175 -12.24 -8.68 1.39
CA LEU A 175 -11.73 -9.72 2.30
C LEU A 175 -10.21 -9.93 2.22
N LYS A 176 -9.56 -9.47 1.16
CA LYS A 176 -8.10 -9.55 0.97
C LYS A 176 -7.37 -8.28 1.41
N ARG A 177 -8.10 -7.25 1.77
CA ARG A 177 -7.54 -5.97 2.19
C ARG A 177 -7.62 -5.80 3.71
N PRO A 178 -6.74 -5.03 4.32
CA PRO A 178 -6.77 -4.79 5.77
C PRO A 178 -8.12 -4.21 6.24
N PHE A 179 -8.44 -4.42 7.50
CA PHE A 179 -9.69 -3.97 8.11
C PHE A 179 -9.91 -2.45 8.07
N TYR A 180 -8.87 -1.68 7.86
CA TYR A 180 -8.95 -0.21 7.75
C TYR A 180 -9.20 0.29 6.32
N ALA A 181 -9.20 -0.57 5.31
CA ALA A 181 -9.50 -0.19 3.93
C ALA A 181 -10.99 0.16 3.77
N MET A 182 -11.31 1.27 3.09
CA MET A 182 -12.68 1.67 2.80
C MET A 182 -13.35 0.65 1.87
N ASP A 183 -14.59 0.29 2.16
CA ASP A 183 -15.41 -0.48 1.20
C ASP A 183 -15.84 0.43 0.05
N SER A 184 -15.92 -0.11 -1.16
CA SER A 184 -16.39 0.66 -2.30
C SER A 184 -17.87 1.02 -2.13
N PRO A 185 -18.26 2.29 -2.35
CA PRO A 185 -19.66 2.70 -2.30
C PRO A 185 -20.53 2.01 -3.37
N GLU A 186 -19.91 1.58 -4.47
CA GLU A 186 -20.60 0.94 -5.61
C GLU A 186 -20.85 -0.54 -5.35
N ASP A 187 -19.90 -1.23 -4.73
CA ASP A 187 -20.01 -2.64 -4.33
C ASP A 187 -19.24 -2.86 -3.02
N PRO A 188 -19.93 -3.01 -1.87
CA PRO A 188 -19.30 -3.20 -0.57
C PRO A 188 -18.47 -4.48 -0.41
N LYS A 189 -18.47 -5.37 -1.41
CA LYS A 189 -17.57 -6.53 -1.45
C LYS A 189 -16.16 -6.17 -1.93
N LEU A 190 -16.00 -5.00 -2.52
CA LEU A 190 -14.74 -4.46 -3.02
C LEU A 190 -14.21 -3.39 -2.07
N ALA A 191 -12.91 -3.18 -2.08
CA ALA A 191 -12.27 -2.11 -1.32
C ALA A 191 -11.80 -0.99 -2.27
N GLU A 192 -11.86 0.26 -1.81
CA GLU A 192 -11.21 1.40 -2.44
C GLU A 192 -9.70 1.33 -2.22
N SER A 193 -9.09 0.36 -2.88
CA SER A 193 -7.67 0.03 -2.79
C SER A 193 -7.06 -0.18 -4.17
N PHE A 194 -5.76 -0.02 -4.25
CA PHE A 194 -5.00 -0.24 -5.46
C PHE A 194 -3.65 -0.88 -5.15
N ASP A 195 -3.11 -1.59 -6.14
CA ASP A 195 -1.71 -1.96 -6.21
C ASP A 195 -1.11 -1.33 -7.46
N LEU A 196 0.12 -0.83 -7.36
CA LEU A 196 0.89 -0.35 -8.49
C LEU A 196 1.91 -1.41 -8.90
N LEU A 197 1.79 -1.87 -10.13
CA LEU A 197 2.72 -2.81 -10.74
C LEU A 197 3.72 -2.06 -11.64
N PHE A 198 4.98 -2.44 -11.57
CA PHE A 198 6.06 -1.93 -12.40
C PHE A 198 6.97 -3.05 -12.85
N ARG A 199 7.12 -3.24 -14.16
CA ARG A 199 7.97 -4.29 -14.77
C ARG A 199 7.74 -5.68 -14.17
N GLY A 200 6.47 -6.03 -13.94
CA GLY A 200 6.07 -7.34 -13.42
C GLY A 200 6.22 -7.51 -11.90
N LEU A 201 6.31 -6.43 -11.15
CA LEU A 201 6.42 -6.44 -9.70
C LEU A 201 5.46 -5.42 -9.09
N GLU A 202 4.71 -5.83 -8.06
CA GLU A 202 4.01 -4.90 -7.17
C GLU A 202 5.05 -4.08 -6.39
N ILE A 203 5.03 -2.76 -6.58
CA ILE A 203 5.94 -1.82 -5.90
C ILE A 203 5.26 -1.01 -4.81
N THR A 204 3.94 -0.88 -4.87
CA THR A 204 3.14 -0.13 -3.88
C THR A 204 1.77 -0.76 -3.73
N THR A 205 1.28 -0.76 -2.52
CA THR A 205 -0.12 -0.98 -2.15
C THR A 205 -0.67 0.26 -1.47
N GLY A 206 -1.85 0.69 -1.85
CA GLY A 206 -2.51 1.86 -1.30
C GLY A 206 -4.03 1.76 -1.29
N GLY A 207 -4.68 2.85 -0.86
CA GLY A 207 -6.13 2.95 -0.90
C GLY A 207 -6.68 4.01 0.04
N GLN A 208 -7.98 4.22 -0.04
CA GLN A 208 -8.70 5.06 0.90
C GLN A 208 -8.94 4.33 2.21
N ARG A 209 -8.74 5.02 3.33
CA ARG A 209 -8.97 4.49 4.67
C ARG A 209 -10.38 4.83 5.15
N ILE A 210 -10.94 3.95 5.98
CA ILE A 210 -12.16 4.28 6.72
C ILE A 210 -11.81 5.41 7.69
N HIS A 211 -12.64 6.45 7.70
CA HIS A 211 -12.47 7.62 8.57
C HIS A 211 -13.65 7.81 9.54
N ASP A 212 -14.73 7.07 9.36
CA ASP A 212 -15.91 7.07 10.22
C ASP A 212 -15.80 5.96 11.28
N TYR A 213 -16.13 6.32 12.54
CA TYR A 213 -16.01 5.41 13.68
C TYR A 213 -16.93 4.19 13.57
N ASP A 214 -18.22 4.43 13.24
CA ASP A 214 -19.21 3.37 13.21
C ASP A 214 -18.94 2.42 12.04
N MET A 215 -18.51 2.94 10.90
CA MET A 215 -18.06 2.14 9.76
C MET A 215 -16.84 1.28 10.12
N GLN A 216 -15.89 1.84 10.87
CA GLN A 216 -14.69 1.10 11.27
C GLN A 216 -15.02 -0.02 12.27
N VAL A 217 -15.89 0.23 13.24
CA VAL A 217 -16.38 -0.78 14.20
C VAL A 217 -17.08 -1.91 13.46
N ALA A 218 -18.04 -1.58 12.59
CA ALA A 218 -18.75 -2.59 11.79
C ALA A 218 -17.82 -3.43 10.91
N LYS A 219 -16.74 -2.83 10.38
CA LYS A 219 -15.73 -3.55 9.59
C LYS A 219 -14.92 -4.51 10.47
N LEU A 220 -14.49 -4.08 11.67
CA LEU A 220 -13.78 -4.96 12.61
C LEU A 220 -14.60 -6.19 12.98
N GLU A 221 -15.89 -6.00 13.29
CA GLU A 221 -16.80 -7.10 13.61
C GLU A 221 -16.92 -8.11 12.45
N ARG A 222 -17.00 -7.62 11.20
CA ARG A 222 -17.00 -8.50 10.01
C ARG A 222 -15.71 -9.30 9.85
N TYR A 223 -14.59 -8.78 10.34
CA TYR A 223 -13.29 -9.47 10.34
C TYR A 223 -13.07 -10.34 11.58
N GLY A 224 -14.06 -10.40 12.50
CA GLY A 224 -13.98 -11.17 13.73
C GLY A 224 -12.99 -10.57 14.75
N ILE A 225 -12.67 -9.29 14.60
CA ILE A 225 -11.79 -8.54 15.51
C ILE A 225 -12.68 -7.79 16.49
N LYS A 226 -12.41 -7.95 17.78
CA LYS A 226 -13.16 -7.23 18.82
C LYS A 226 -12.70 -5.77 18.87
N PRO A 227 -13.62 -4.80 18.86
CA PRO A 227 -13.27 -3.37 18.93
C PRO A 227 -12.36 -3.02 20.12
N GLU A 228 -12.55 -3.69 21.27
CA GLU A 228 -11.78 -3.47 22.48
C GLU A 228 -10.29 -3.81 22.32
N GLU A 229 -9.94 -4.72 21.40
CA GLU A 229 -8.56 -5.10 21.12
C GLU A 229 -7.81 -4.01 20.34
N LEU A 230 -8.54 -3.08 19.71
CA LEU A 230 -8.01 -1.98 18.90
C LEU A 230 -8.52 -0.60 19.36
N GLU A 231 -8.84 -0.43 20.65
CA GLU A 231 -9.41 0.80 21.18
C GLU A 231 -8.52 2.03 20.91
N SER A 232 -7.20 1.89 21.04
CA SER A 232 -6.24 2.96 20.75
C SER A 232 -6.28 3.40 19.27
N TYR A 233 -6.46 2.46 18.35
CA TYR A 233 -6.66 2.78 16.94
C TYR A 233 -8.02 3.41 16.69
N LEU A 234 -9.08 2.85 17.24
CA LEU A 234 -10.44 3.38 17.08
C LEU A 234 -10.60 4.79 17.66
N SER A 235 -9.79 5.15 18.65
CA SER A 235 -9.86 6.48 19.27
C SER A 235 -9.59 7.61 18.27
N ILE A 236 -8.80 7.38 17.24
CA ILE A 236 -8.51 8.39 16.19
C ILE A 236 -9.72 8.73 15.32
N HIS A 237 -10.73 7.86 15.30
CA HIS A 237 -11.96 8.06 14.53
C HIS A 237 -13.07 8.76 15.33
N LYS A 238 -12.85 9.05 16.60
CA LYS A 238 -13.85 9.69 17.49
C LYS A 238 -13.84 11.22 17.42
N TYR A 239 -12.82 11.80 16.81
CA TYR A 239 -12.55 13.24 16.75
C TYR A 239 -12.24 13.68 15.28
#